data_c7f0b9962fbdb66a0d40f439a3bb53b7
#
_entry.id   c7f0b9962fbdb66a0d40f439a3bb53b7
#
_cell.length_a   1.000
_cell.length_b   1.000
_cell.length_c   1.000
_cell.angle_alpha   90.00
_cell.angle_beta   90.00
_cell.angle_gamma   90.00
#
_symmetry.space_group_name_H-M   'P 1'
#
loop_
_entity.id
_entity.type
_entity.pdbx_description
1 polymer ?
#
loop_
_entity_poly.entity_id
_entity_poly.type
_entity_poly.pdbx_seq_one_letter_code
_entity_poly.pdbx_strand_id
1 'polypeptide(L)'
;MSTNTKNGVDAVKHRRDFLKLSGAALAASSLPSMPATAQTGPVRIGVLASRSGVLASIGECALTTVQWWAERVNQGGGILGRKVELVVEEEGNAKDTAERFRKLALRDNVEMITGLISTGNGLSIGPIAEELKTVWMSWDATTQKDVTETLPDPKYAFRSTDNEVEGLMASLLTVKHFKGKIKTVANLGTDYSYGRNMWDTFMAMMKKYDMNVTPVADLWVKVGTTDLTSFVASLQQAKPDLIMSSLLFTDTFIFMKQAHAAGLTKNSKLVMPAAGFQLNELKKEYTPEGMILGHNSMYFDPPNASPLLKEFVTFYRDKTKLFPHFEAERAYSAAESWKQGVEKAAKQNGGKWPSKEAVAKALEGLTIDSLGGYFSWRPDHIPDCNYYMGFTTHKNPYDIVTIDPVVTLDTRDYQKPSGADFYKWIEEKNFKML
;
A
#
# COMPACT_ATOMS: atom_id res chain seq x y z
N MET A 1 59.84 -68.29 40.97
CA MET A 1 58.48 -68.75 40.73
C MET A 1 58.00 -67.96 39.54
N SER A 2 58.10 -68.48 38.36
CA SER A 2 57.11 -69.08 37.50
C SER A 2 55.99 -68.05 37.22
N THR A 3 55.64 -67.63 36.09
CA THR A 3 55.42 -68.13 34.75
C THR A 3 54.77 -67.01 33.96
N ASN A 4 54.63 -66.82 32.75
CA ASN A 4 54.66 -67.67 31.56
C ASN A 4 54.33 -66.76 30.35
N THR A 5 55.09 -66.83 29.34
CA THR A 5 54.89 -66.28 28.04
C THR A 5 53.80 -67.04 27.31
N LYS A 6 52.77 -66.34 26.82
CA LYS A 6 51.99 -66.73 25.62
C LYS A 6 51.10 -65.52 25.23
N ASN A 7 51.45 -64.74 24.23
CA ASN A 7 50.50 -64.01 23.42
C ASN A 7 51.28 -63.35 22.25
N GLY A 8 51.65 -64.14 21.29
CA GLY A 8 52.36 -63.68 20.14
C GLY A 8 51.79 -64.12 18.78
N VAL A 9 50.61 -64.78 18.77
CA VAL A 9 50.07 -65.31 17.51
C VAL A 9 48.72 -64.79 17.07
N ASP A 10 47.97 -64.09 17.96
CA ASP A 10 46.64 -63.54 17.58
C ASP A 10 46.65 -62.17 16.96
N ALA A 11 47.76 -61.43 17.03
CA ALA A 11 47.83 -60.04 16.47
C ALA A 11 47.98 -59.99 14.95
N VAL A 12 48.30 -61.04 14.26
CA VAL A 12 48.52 -61.07 12.79
C VAL A 12 47.23 -61.44 12.02
N LYS A 13 46.28 -62.15 12.65
CA LYS A 13 44.99 -62.47 12.00
C LYS A 13 44.02 -61.31 11.92
N HIS A 14 43.99 -60.45 12.92
CA HIS A 14 43.10 -59.27 12.89
C HIS A 14 43.51 -58.18 11.91
N ARG A 15 44.76 -58.07 11.49
CA ARG A 15 45.19 -57.09 10.49
C ARG A 15 44.82 -57.47 9.04
N ARG A 16 44.63 -58.75 8.75
CA ARG A 16 44.21 -59.19 7.41
C ARG A 16 42.73 -59.12 7.17
N ASP A 17 41.92 -59.20 8.19
CA ASP A 17 40.44 -59.08 8.10
C ASP A 17 40.01 -57.61 8.06
N PHE A 18 40.76 -56.68 8.68
CA PHE A 18 40.51 -55.26 8.60
C PHE A 18 40.77 -54.68 7.20
N LEU A 19 41.75 -55.24 6.44
CA LEU A 19 42.03 -54.78 5.06
C LEU A 19 41.05 -55.38 4.02
N LYS A 20 40.26 -56.38 4.34
CA LYS A 20 39.23 -56.90 3.44
C LYS A 20 37.86 -56.19 3.64
N LEU A 21 37.62 -55.52 4.76
CA LEU A 21 36.46 -54.70 4.98
C LEU A 21 36.60 -53.26 4.46
N SER A 22 37.84 -52.79 4.24
CA SER A 22 38.10 -51.42 3.71
C SER A 22 37.89 -51.34 2.19
N GLY A 23 37.80 -52.43 1.47
CA GLY A 23 37.59 -52.49 0.01
C GLY A 23 36.11 -52.44 -0.39
N ALA A 24 35.17 -52.68 0.53
CA ALA A 24 33.73 -52.66 0.26
C ALA A 24 33.05 -51.31 0.61
N ALA A 25 33.79 -50.41 1.28
CA ALA A 25 33.25 -49.10 1.71
C ALA A 25 33.42 -47.98 0.65
N LEU A 26 34.12 -48.22 -0.47
CA LEU A 26 34.33 -47.23 -1.54
C LEU A 26 33.37 -47.36 -2.72
N ALA A 27 32.46 -48.33 -2.71
CA ALA A 27 31.43 -48.50 -3.75
C ALA A 27 30.03 -48.01 -3.33
N ALA A 28 29.88 -47.44 -2.12
CA ALA A 28 28.60 -46.96 -1.61
C ALA A 28 28.44 -45.41 -1.61
N SER A 29 29.30 -44.66 -2.27
CA SER A 29 29.27 -43.18 -2.30
C SER A 29 28.64 -42.61 -3.56
N SER A 30 27.83 -43.37 -4.29
CA SER A 30 26.93 -42.84 -5.32
C SER A 30 25.47 -43.06 -4.95
N LEU A 31 25.10 -42.78 -3.69
CA LEU A 31 23.70 -42.50 -3.40
C LEU A 31 23.39 -41.17 -4.09
N PRO A 32 22.34 -41.12 -4.94
CA PRO A 32 21.91 -39.88 -5.48
C PRO A 32 21.64 -38.95 -4.28
N SER A 33 22.24 -37.75 -4.31
CA SER A 33 21.93 -36.72 -3.32
C SER A 33 20.40 -36.59 -3.27
N MET A 34 19.78 -37.00 -2.17
CA MET A 34 18.37 -36.72 -1.95
C MET A 34 18.19 -35.25 -2.19
N PRO A 35 17.25 -34.83 -3.04
CA PRO A 35 16.95 -33.43 -3.20
C PRO A 35 16.68 -32.89 -1.80
N ALA A 36 17.36 -31.79 -1.44
CA ALA A 36 17.10 -31.10 -0.17
C ALA A 36 15.58 -31.02 -0.02
N THR A 37 15.06 -31.51 1.10
CA THR A 37 13.61 -31.61 1.37
C THR A 37 12.97 -30.30 0.97
N ALA A 38 12.22 -30.31 -0.13
CA ALA A 38 11.44 -29.16 -0.54
C ALA A 38 10.55 -28.81 0.67
N GLN A 39 10.56 -27.57 1.08
CA GLN A 39 9.73 -27.07 2.18
C GLN A 39 8.27 -27.34 1.77
N THR A 40 7.64 -28.39 2.31
CA THR A 40 6.39 -28.99 1.78
C THR A 40 5.11 -28.37 2.35
N GLY A 41 5.24 -27.46 3.34
CA GLY A 41 4.11 -26.79 3.97
C GLY A 41 3.56 -25.59 3.18
N PRO A 42 2.39 -25.07 3.55
CA PRO A 42 1.84 -23.87 2.92
C PRO A 42 2.76 -22.65 3.11
N VAL A 43 2.61 -21.68 2.23
CA VAL A 43 3.21 -20.35 2.37
C VAL A 43 2.30 -19.54 3.26
N ARG A 44 2.73 -19.27 4.47
CA ARG A 44 1.96 -18.45 5.42
C ARG A 44 2.26 -16.98 5.22
N ILE A 45 1.21 -16.18 5.04
CA ILE A 45 1.28 -14.73 4.91
C ILE A 45 0.48 -14.12 6.07
N GLY A 46 1.14 -13.29 6.87
CA GLY A 46 0.48 -12.50 7.91
C GLY A 46 -0.27 -11.32 7.32
N VAL A 47 -1.48 -11.09 7.78
CA VAL A 47 -2.31 -9.96 7.37
C VAL A 47 -2.74 -9.18 8.60
N LEU A 48 -2.40 -7.89 8.65
CA LEU A 48 -2.86 -6.96 9.69
C LEU A 48 -3.90 -6.03 9.07
N ALA A 49 -5.18 -6.26 9.35
CA ALA A 49 -6.28 -5.53 8.73
C ALA A 49 -7.17 -4.85 9.78
N SER A 50 -7.52 -3.59 9.54
CA SER A 50 -8.55 -2.88 10.33
C SER A 50 -9.92 -3.41 9.94
N ARG A 51 -10.59 -4.16 10.83
CA ARG A 51 -11.93 -4.72 10.60
C ARG A 51 -12.99 -4.13 11.52
N SER A 52 -12.59 -3.15 12.31
CA SER A 52 -13.48 -2.46 13.26
C SER A 52 -13.17 -0.95 13.27
N GLY A 53 -14.11 -0.15 13.80
CA GLY A 53 -13.96 1.30 13.93
C GLY A 53 -14.02 2.04 12.58
N VAL A 54 -13.45 3.25 12.56
CA VAL A 54 -13.55 4.18 11.43
C VAL A 54 -12.79 3.71 10.17
N LEU A 55 -11.83 2.80 10.32
CA LEU A 55 -11.02 2.24 9.24
C LEU A 55 -11.59 0.92 8.66
N ALA A 56 -12.70 0.41 9.23
CA ALA A 56 -13.20 -0.92 8.90
C ALA A 56 -13.52 -1.10 7.41
N SER A 57 -14.18 -0.13 6.76
CA SER A 57 -14.53 -0.23 5.34
C SER A 57 -13.29 -0.30 4.44
N ILE A 58 -12.22 0.35 4.84
CA ILE A 58 -10.94 0.38 4.11
C ILE A 58 -10.22 -0.96 4.30
N GLY A 59 -10.06 -1.38 5.55
CA GLY A 59 -9.41 -2.65 5.87
C GLY A 59 -10.14 -3.87 5.29
N GLU A 60 -11.47 -3.86 5.26
CA GLU A 60 -12.27 -4.93 4.64
C GLU A 60 -12.10 -4.96 3.11
N CYS A 61 -11.97 -3.80 2.46
CA CYS A 61 -11.66 -3.75 1.02
C CYS A 61 -10.30 -4.42 0.73
N ALA A 62 -9.27 -4.04 1.47
CA ALA A 62 -7.94 -4.60 1.33
C ALA A 62 -7.91 -6.11 1.65
N LEU A 63 -8.53 -6.52 2.76
CA LEU A 63 -8.58 -7.93 3.17
C LEU A 63 -9.32 -8.78 2.13
N THR A 64 -10.47 -8.31 1.63
CA THR A 64 -11.21 -8.99 0.56
C THR A 64 -10.35 -9.17 -0.69
N THR A 65 -9.53 -8.18 -1.00
CA THR A 65 -8.61 -8.22 -2.15
C THR A 65 -7.50 -9.25 -1.96
N VAL A 66 -6.85 -9.27 -0.80
CA VAL A 66 -5.79 -10.26 -0.51
C VAL A 66 -6.35 -11.69 -0.48
N GLN A 67 -7.58 -11.86 0.02
CA GLN A 67 -8.26 -13.17 -0.03
C GLN A 67 -8.51 -13.62 -1.46
N TRP A 68 -9.04 -12.74 -2.32
CA TRP A 68 -9.23 -13.03 -3.74
C TRP A 68 -7.90 -13.35 -4.43
N TRP A 69 -6.84 -12.57 -4.18
CA TRP A 69 -5.51 -12.83 -4.71
C TRP A 69 -5.00 -14.21 -4.27
N ALA A 70 -5.11 -14.56 -2.99
CA ALA A 70 -4.65 -15.84 -2.48
C ALA A 70 -5.41 -17.02 -3.10
N GLU A 71 -6.73 -16.91 -3.26
CA GLU A 71 -7.55 -17.91 -3.96
C GLU A 71 -7.10 -18.10 -5.40
N ARG A 72 -6.89 -16.99 -6.13
CA ARG A 72 -6.42 -17.00 -7.52
C ARG A 72 -5.03 -17.64 -7.65
N VAL A 73 -4.08 -17.26 -6.79
CA VAL A 73 -2.74 -17.87 -6.74
C VAL A 73 -2.84 -19.37 -6.45
N ASN A 74 -3.70 -19.76 -5.52
CA ASN A 74 -3.91 -21.15 -5.15
C ASN A 74 -4.53 -22.00 -6.29
N GLN A 75 -5.44 -21.40 -7.07
CA GLN A 75 -5.98 -22.03 -8.28
C GLN A 75 -4.91 -22.20 -9.35
N GLY A 76 -3.98 -21.27 -9.47
CA GLY A 76 -2.82 -21.31 -10.36
C GLY A 76 -1.69 -22.27 -9.92
N GLY A 77 -1.85 -23.00 -8.83
CA GLY A 77 -0.83 -23.95 -8.32
C GLY A 77 -0.01 -23.44 -7.13
N GLY A 78 -0.29 -22.24 -6.62
CA GLY A 78 0.41 -21.65 -5.48
C GLY A 78 1.72 -20.94 -5.88
N ILE A 79 2.55 -20.65 -4.89
CA ILE A 79 3.88 -20.04 -5.08
C ILE A 79 4.92 -21.15 -5.06
N LEU A 80 5.62 -21.36 -6.15
CA LEU A 80 6.59 -22.46 -6.31
C LEU A 80 6.00 -23.82 -5.88
N GLY A 81 4.72 -24.07 -6.23
CA GLY A 81 4.00 -25.30 -5.90
C GLY A 81 3.43 -25.37 -4.47
N ARG A 82 3.61 -24.34 -3.65
CA ARG A 82 3.09 -24.27 -2.28
C ARG A 82 1.83 -23.41 -2.22
N LYS A 83 0.77 -23.91 -1.58
CA LYS A 83 -0.47 -23.15 -1.36
C LYS A 83 -0.25 -21.98 -0.40
N VAL A 84 -0.90 -20.85 -0.68
CA VAL A 84 -0.93 -19.68 0.20
C VAL A 84 -1.97 -19.88 1.29
N GLU A 85 -1.58 -19.63 2.54
CA GLU A 85 -2.43 -19.57 3.74
C GLU A 85 -2.32 -18.18 4.36
N LEU A 86 -3.45 -17.50 4.57
CA LEU A 86 -3.50 -16.19 5.21
C LEU A 86 -3.70 -16.34 6.71
N VAL A 87 -2.85 -15.71 7.51
CA VAL A 87 -2.98 -15.62 8.98
C VAL A 87 -3.39 -14.19 9.30
N VAL A 88 -4.69 -14.00 9.55
CA VAL A 88 -5.29 -12.66 9.69
C VAL A 88 -5.36 -12.26 11.16
N GLU A 89 -4.84 -11.08 11.47
CA GLU A 89 -4.93 -10.40 12.76
C GLU A 89 -5.56 -9.01 12.58
N GLU A 90 -6.15 -8.49 13.65
CA GLU A 90 -6.73 -7.15 13.68
C GLU A 90 -5.63 -6.07 13.75
N GLU A 91 -5.73 -5.02 12.96
CA GLU A 91 -5.00 -3.78 13.20
C GLU A 91 -5.70 -3.01 14.36
N GLY A 92 -5.08 -2.99 15.53
CA GLY A 92 -5.58 -2.27 16.70
C GLY A 92 -4.87 -0.94 16.92
N ASN A 93 -4.67 -0.57 18.19
CA ASN A 93 -3.77 0.52 18.54
C ASN A 93 -2.30 0.10 18.30
N ALA A 94 -1.36 1.04 18.40
CA ALA A 94 0.05 0.81 18.10
C ALA A 94 0.67 -0.33 18.93
N LYS A 95 0.34 -0.43 20.22
CA LYS A 95 0.85 -1.49 21.10
C LYS A 95 0.33 -2.86 20.69
N ASP A 96 -0.99 -3.00 20.54
CA ASP A 96 -1.60 -4.28 20.18
C ASP A 96 -1.15 -4.74 18.79
N THR A 97 -1.03 -3.81 17.85
CA THR A 97 -0.55 -4.08 16.50
C THR A 97 0.89 -4.58 16.50
N ALA A 98 1.77 -3.96 17.32
CA ALA A 98 3.16 -4.41 17.48
C ALA A 98 3.25 -5.82 18.09
N GLU A 99 2.43 -6.13 19.07
CA GLU A 99 2.38 -7.47 19.67
C GLU A 99 1.90 -8.52 18.64
N ARG A 100 0.88 -8.20 17.84
CA ARG A 100 0.38 -9.08 16.76
C ARG A 100 1.39 -9.25 15.63
N PHE A 101 2.11 -8.19 15.27
CA PHE A 101 3.20 -8.29 14.31
C PHE A 101 4.29 -9.26 14.78
N ARG A 102 4.74 -9.12 16.03
CA ARG A 102 5.72 -10.04 16.63
C ARG A 102 5.18 -11.47 16.71
N LYS A 103 3.90 -11.67 17.03
CA LYS A 103 3.24 -12.98 17.02
C LYS A 103 3.30 -13.60 15.62
N LEU A 104 2.90 -12.88 14.58
CA LEU A 104 2.93 -13.36 13.19
C LEU A 104 4.35 -13.74 12.76
N ALA A 105 5.33 -12.89 13.06
CA ALA A 105 6.72 -13.09 12.65
C ALA A 105 7.41 -14.24 13.38
N LEU A 106 7.25 -14.33 14.71
CA LEU A 106 8.04 -15.23 15.56
C LEU A 106 7.32 -16.53 15.92
N ARG A 107 6.00 -16.50 16.08
CA ARG A 107 5.22 -17.65 16.56
C ARG A 107 4.50 -18.35 15.42
N ASP A 108 3.85 -17.59 14.56
CA ASP A 108 3.14 -18.14 13.41
C ASP A 108 4.10 -18.39 12.23
N ASN A 109 5.32 -17.85 12.31
CA ASN A 109 6.42 -18.03 11.36
C ASN A 109 5.99 -17.75 9.91
N VAL A 110 5.36 -16.59 9.70
CA VAL A 110 4.92 -16.17 8.37
C VAL A 110 6.10 -15.74 7.51
N GLU A 111 5.99 -15.91 6.20
CA GLU A 111 7.03 -15.56 5.24
C GLU A 111 7.11 -14.05 5.02
N MET A 112 5.98 -13.35 5.04
CA MET A 112 5.87 -11.91 5.03
C MET A 112 4.63 -11.45 5.79
N ILE A 113 4.57 -10.15 6.12
CA ILE A 113 3.39 -9.52 6.70
C ILE A 113 2.96 -8.39 5.78
N THR A 114 1.66 -8.33 5.46
CA THR A 114 1.06 -7.21 4.73
C THR A 114 -0.05 -6.58 5.53
N GLY A 115 -0.32 -5.33 5.26
CA GLY A 115 -1.38 -4.61 5.95
C GLY A 115 -0.93 -3.31 6.57
N LEU A 116 -1.80 -2.76 7.37
CA LEU A 116 -1.80 -1.49 8.07
C LEU A 116 -2.26 -0.30 7.23
N ILE A 117 -3.14 0.48 7.86
CA ILE A 117 -3.69 1.72 7.31
C ILE A 117 -3.26 2.92 8.19
N SER A 118 -3.19 2.72 9.51
CA SER A 118 -2.90 3.79 10.46
C SER A 118 -1.44 4.24 10.43
N THR A 119 -1.21 5.54 10.23
CA THR A 119 0.12 6.16 10.28
C THR A 119 0.88 5.85 11.56
N GLY A 120 0.24 5.99 12.74
CA GLY A 120 0.90 5.71 14.02
C GLY A 120 1.31 4.24 14.18
N ASN A 121 0.53 3.31 13.63
CA ASN A 121 0.88 1.90 13.61
C ASN A 121 2.07 1.65 12.68
N GLY A 122 2.06 2.21 11.48
CA GLY A 122 3.16 2.07 10.52
C GLY A 122 4.50 2.53 11.06
N LEU A 123 4.53 3.69 11.71
CA LEU A 123 5.74 4.23 12.35
C LEU A 123 6.26 3.33 13.49
N SER A 124 5.35 2.65 14.20
CA SER A 124 5.71 1.70 15.27
C SER A 124 6.21 0.37 14.72
N ILE A 125 5.66 -0.10 13.60
CA ILE A 125 5.96 -1.42 13.02
C ILE A 125 7.23 -1.41 12.18
N GLY A 126 7.52 -0.33 11.46
CA GLY A 126 8.69 -0.25 10.59
C GLY A 126 9.98 -0.71 11.27
N PRO A 127 10.39 -0.11 12.41
CA PRO A 127 11.58 -0.56 13.14
C PRO A 127 11.54 -2.02 13.60
N ILE A 128 10.34 -2.54 13.92
CA ILE A 128 10.17 -3.94 14.32
C ILE A 128 10.37 -4.88 13.13
N ALA A 129 9.90 -4.50 11.95
CA ALA A 129 10.11 -5.27 10.72
C ALA A 129 11.60 -5.40 10.38
N GLU A 130 12.37 -4.31 10.54
CA GLU A 130 13.82 -4.29 10.36
C GLU A 130 14.53 -5.15 11.42
N GLU A 131 14.19 -5.00 12.70
CA GLU A 131 14.74 -5.79 13.82
C GLU A 131 14.55 -7.30 13.57
N LEU A 132 13.34 -7.70 13.18
CA LEU A 132 12.98 -9.11 13.00
C LEU A 132 13.33 -9.64 11.60
N LYS A 133 13.88 -8.82 10.73
CA LYS A 133 14.19 -9.16 9.33
C LYS A 133 12.98 -9.79 8.62
N THR A 134 11.81 -9.22 8.85
CA THR A 134 10.54 -9.72 8.29
C THR A 134 10.05 -8.74 7.25
N VAL A 135 9.90 -9.20 6.01
CA VAL A 135 9.34 -8.38 4.95
C VAL A 135 7.94 -7.91 5.36
N TRP A 136 7.78 -6.61 5.46
CA TRP A 136 6.52 -5.95 5.71
C TRP A 136 6.16 -5.05 4.53
N MET A 137 4.98 -5.27 3.98
CA MET A 137 4.45 -4.52 2.85
C MET A 137 3.17 -3.81 3.30
N SER A 138 3.29 -2.52 3.61
CA SER A 138 2.15 -1.75 4.09
C SER A 138 1.15 -1.50 2.96
N TRP A 139 -0.13 -1.40 3.31
CA TRP A 139 -1.15 -0.96 2.36
C TRP A 139 -1.19 0.55 2.26
N ASP A 140 -1.31 1.23 3.38
CA ASP A 140 -1.23 2.69 3.48
C ASP A 140 -0.16 3.07 4.51
N ALA A 141 -0.55 3.47 5.69
CA ALA A 141 0.30 3.68 6.87
C ALA A 141 1.51 4.61 6.64
N THR A 142 1.29 5.88 6.65
CA THR A 142 2.26 6.99 6.73
C THR A 142 2.45 7.82 5.45
N THR A 143 2.92 9.06 5.66
CA THR A 143 3.43 9.91 4.59
C THR A 143 4.86 9.50 4.25
N GLN A 144 5.34 9.86 3.09
CA GLN A 144 6.74 9.64 2.70
C GLN A 144 7.70 10.33 3.67
N LYS A 145 7.37 11.55 4.11
CA LYS A 145 8.16 12.30 5.08
C LYS A 145 8.34 11.52 6.39
N ASP A 146 7.23 11.07 6.99
CA ASP A 146 7.26 10.38 8.27
C ASP A 146 8.05 9.06 8.21
N VAL A 147 7.93 8.32 7.09
CA VAL A 147 8.73 7.10 6.88
C VAL A 147 10.20 7.42 6.72
N THR A 148 10.55 8.42 5.92
CA THR A 148 11.95 8.79 5.70
C THR A 148 12.64 9.23 6.99
N GLU A 149 11.92 9.91 7.87
CA GLU A 149 12.45 10.32 9.19
C GLU A 149 12.63 9.13 10.15
N THR A 150 11.72 8.15 10.10
CA THR A 150 11.72 6.98 11.00
C THR A 150 12.57 5.82 10.47
N LEU A 151 12.57 5.63 9.16
CA LEU A 151 13.26 4.56 8.44
C LEU A 151 13.99 5.14 7.23
N PRO A 152 15.14 5.80 7.41
CA PRO A 152 15.87 6.46 6.32
C PRO A 152 16.45 5.49 5.29
N ASP A 153 16.72 4.25 5.67
CA ASP A 153 17.29 3.19 4.82
C ASP A 153 16.62 1.84 5.11
N PRO A 154 15.33 1.66 4.74
CA PRO A 154 14.59 0.43 5.00
C PRO A 154 15.16 -0.71 4.16
N LYS A 155 15.17 -1.93 4.73
CA LYS A 155 15.59 -3.17 4.04
C LYS A 155 14.44 -4.17 3.92
N TYR A 156 13.55 -4.18 4.89
CA TYR A 156 12.44 -5.12 4.96
C TYR A 156 11.06 -4.45 4.93
N ALA A 157 11.01 -3.13 5.15
CA ALA A 157 9.77 -2.36 5.12
C ALA A 157 9.54 -1.72 3.74
N PHE A 158 8.36 -1.98 3.16
CA PHE A 158 7.93 -1.48 1.86
C PHE A 158 6.60 -0.74 1.99
N ARG A 159 6.47 0.43 1.36
CA ARG A 159 5.22 1.20 1.32
C ARG A 159 4.56 1.08 -0.04
N SER A 160 3.32 0.61 -0.10
CA SER A 160 2.57 0.47 -1.36
C SER A 160 1.96 1.78 -1.88
N THR A 161 2.31 2.93 -1.29
CA THR A 161 1.73 4.23 -1.69
C THR A 161 2.67 5.40 -1.43
N ASP A 162 2.40 6.51 -2.13
CA ASP A 162 2.96 7.84 -1.89
C ASP A 162 1.82 8.88 -1.88
N ASN A 163 1.48 9.38 -0.70
CA ASN A 163 0.36 10.30 -0.54
C ASN A 163 0.69 11.73 -0.99
N GLU A 164 1.95 12.12 -1.06
CA GLU A 164 2.35 13.45 -1.53
C GLU A 164 1.96 13.69 -2.99
N VAL A 165 1.97 12.66 -3.83
CA VAL A 165 1.56 12.74 -5.24
C VAL A 165 0.08 13.11 -5.40
N GLU A 166 -0.78 12.72 -4.47
CA GLU A 166 -2.20 13.14 -4.49
C GLU A 166 -2.34 14.67 -4.44
N GLY A 167 -1.63 15.30 -3.51
CA GLY A 167 -1.63 16.75 -3.36
C GLY A 167 -1.09 17.48 -4.58
N LEU A 168 -0.03 16.95 -5.19
CA LEU A 168 0.52 17.47 -6.44
C LEU A 168 -0.48 17.36 -7.59
N MET A 169 -1.10 16.19 -7.78
CA MET A 169 -2.07 15.96 -8.84
C MET A 169 -3.30 16.86 -8.71
N ALA A 170 -3.86 16.96 -7.50
CA ALA A 170 -4.98 17.84 -7.21
C ALA A 170 -4.65 19.30 -7.49
N SER A 171 -3.45 19.73 -7.11
CA SER A 171 -2.96 21.10 -7.34
C SER A 171 -2.77 21.37 -8.82
N LEU A 172 -2.18 20.47 -9.59
CA LEU A 172 -1.99 20.61 -11.04
C LEU A 172 -3.33 20.71 -11.78
N LEU A 173 -4.31 19.89 -11.41
CA LEU A 173 -5.67 19.98 -11.96
C LEU A 173 -6.32 21.34 -11.59
N THR A 174 -6.14 21.78 -10.36
CA THR A 174 -6.64 23.08 -9.90
C THR A 174 -6.01 24.23 -10.72
N VAL A 175 -4.70 24.21 -10.91
CA VAL A 175 -3.99 25.21 -11.74
C VAL A 175 -4.51 25.19 -13.17
N LYS A 176 -4.57 23.99 -13.79
CA LYS A 176 -5.01 23.85 -15.18
C LYS A 176 -6.42 24.39 -15.43
N HIS A 177 -7.35 24.13 -14.52
CA HIS A 177 -8.77 24.42 -14.76
C HIS A 177 -9.26 25.72 -14.12
N PHE A 178 -8.59 26.23 -13.08
CA PHE A 178 -9.07 27.38 -12.30
C PHE A 178 -8.12 28.58 -12.30
N LYS A 179 -6.97 28.56 -12.98
CA LYS A 179 -6.09 29.73 -13.08
C LYS A 179 -6.85 30.93 -13.66
N GLY A 180 -6.82 32.06 -12.93
CA GLY A 180 -7.55 33.29 -13.28
C GLY A 180 -9.07 33.23 -12.99
N LYS A 181 -9.61 32.11 -12.51
CA LYS A 181 -11.05 31.95 -12.23
C LYS A 181 -11.39 31.93 -10.74
N ILE A 182 -10.41 31.77 -9.88
CA ILE A 182 -10.54 31.78 -8.42
C ILE A 182 -9.61 32.82 -7.82
N LYS A 183 -10.04 33.46 -6.73
CA LYS A 183 -9.28 34.46 -5.97
C LYS A 183 -9.12 34.09 -4.52
N THR A 184 -10.06 33.32 -3.98
CA THR A 184 -10.08 32.92 -2.58
C THR A 184 -10.13 31.42 -2.44
N VAL A 185 -9.37 30.89 -1.47
CA VAL A 185 -9.32 29.48 -1.16
C VAL A 185 -9.54 29.26 0.33
N ALA A 186 -10.09 28.12 0.71
CA ALA A 186 -10.18 27.70 2.09
C ALA A 186 -9.66 26.28 2.26
N ASN A 187 -9.07 26.01 3.42
CA ASN A 187 -8.75 24.68 3.89
C ASN A 187 -9.91 24.14 4.73
N LEU A 188 -10.26 22.88 4.49
CA LEU A 188 -11.00 22.04 5.41
C LEU A 188 -10.24 20.72 5.55
N GLY A 189 -9.22 20.73 6.39
CA GLY A 189 -8.25 19.65 6.51
C GLY A 189 -8.52 18.72 7.68
N THR A 190 -8.12 17.46 7.56
CA THR A 190 -8.04 16.56 8.70
C THR A 190 -6.86 16.94 9.60
N ASP A 191 -7.05 16.93 10.92
CA ASP A 191 -6.10 17.48 11.89
C ASP A 191 -5.01 16.46 12.28
N TYR A 192 -4.16 16.10 11.31
CA TYR A 192 -2.92 15.35 11.51
C TYR A 192 -1.96 15.51 10.29
N SER A 193 -0.80 14.83 10.32
CA SER A 193 0.29 15.03 9.33
C SER A 193 -0.17 15.02 7.87
N TYR A 194 -1.00 14.07 7.47
CA TYR A 194 -1.51 13.99 6.10
C TYR A 194 -2.25 15.27 5.69
N GLY A 195 -3.20 15.73 6.51
CA GLY A 195 -3.97 16.94 6.21
C GLY A 195 -3.09 18.18 6.08
N ARG A 196 -2.12 18.33 7.00
CA ARG A 196 -1.13 19.43 6.94
C ARG A 196 -0.32 19.37 5.65
N ASN A 197 0.21 18.21 5.30
CA ASN A 197 0.97 18.03 4.06
C ASN A 197 0.14 18.35 2.81
N MET A 198 -1.14 17.95 2.78
CA MET A 198 -2.03 18.25 1.64
C MET A 198 -2.23 19.75 1.46
N TRP A 199 -2.52 20.49 2.52
CA TRP A 199 -2.71 21.92 2.47
C TRP A 199 -1.44 22.68 2.11
N ASP A 200 -0.31 22.33 2.74
CA ASP A 200 0.98 22.96 2.49
C ASP A 200 1.43 22.71 1.03
N THR A 201 1.24 21.48 0.52
CA THR A 201 1.50 21.14 -0.88
C THR A 201 0.63 21.96 -1.82
N PHE A 202 -0.67 22.05 -1.54
CA PHE A 202 -1.61 22.82 -2.33
C PHE A 202 -1.16 24.31 -2.40
N MET A 203 -0.87 24.92 -1.27
CA MET A 203 -0.46 26.34 -1.22
C MET A 203 0.91 26.58 -1.87
N ALA A 204 1.87 25.67 -1.72
CA ALA A 204 3.15 25.73 -2.42
C ALA A 204 2.97 25.69 -3.94
N MET A 205 2.09 24.83 -4.44
CA MET A 205 1.75 24.76 -5.87
C MET A 205 0.99 25.99 -6.37
N MET A 206 0.05 26.52 -5.57
CA MET A 206 -0.65 27.79 -5.92
C MET A 206 0.35 28.94 -6.07
N LYS A 207 1.31 29.05 -5.15
CA LYS A 207 2.40 30.04 -5.22
C LYS A 207 3.28 29.82 -6.45
N LYS A 208 3.75 28.60 -6.68
CA LYS A 208 4.62 28.24 -7.80
C LYS A 208 4.04 28.63 -9.16
N TYR A 209 2.74 28.46 -9.33
CA TYR A 209 2.06 28.73 -10.60
C TYR A 209 1.37 30.10 -10.68
N ASP A 210 1.71 31.04 -9.78
CA ASP A 210 1.16 32.39 -9.74
C ASP A 210 -0.38 32.41 -9.81
N MET A 211 -1.02 31.55 -8.99
CA MET A 211 -2.47 31.52 -8.93
C MET A 211 -3.08 32.75 -8.27
N ASN A 212 -2.28 33.50 -7.49
CA ASN A 212 -2.68 34.73 -6.78
C ASN A 212 -3.95 34.53 -5.94
N VAL A 213 -4.04 33.42 -5.21
CA VAL A 213 -5.17 33.12 -4.34
C VAL A 213 -4.89 33.56 -2.91
N THR A 214 -5.95 34.00 -2.22
CA THR A 214 -5.90 34.39 -0.81
C THR A 214 -6.62 33.35 0.04
N PRO A 215 -5.97 32.73 1.05
CA PRO A 215 -6.65 31.90 2.03
C PRO A 215 -7.62 32.73 2.88
N VAL A 216 -8.88 32.30 2.95
CA VAL A 216 -9.96 33.02 3.70
C VAL A 216 -10.48 32.20 4.89
N ALA A 217 -10.15 30.90 4.96
CA ALA A 217 -10.37 30.07 6.12
C ALA A 217 -9.33 28.94 6.17
N ASP A 218 -8.90 28.58 7.37
CA ASP A 218 -7.98 27.47 7.65
C ASP A 218 -8.57 26.65 8.79
N LEU A 219 -9.30 25.57 8.42
CA LEU A 219 -10.13 24.80 9.32
C LEU A 219 -9.59 23.36 9.42
N TRP A 220 -9.47 22.87 10.66
CA TRP A 220 -8.91 21.56 10.96
C TRP A 220 -9.89 20.70 11.73
N VAL A 221 -10.21 19.54 11.18
CA VAL A 221 -11.22 18.60 11.68
C VAL A 221 -10.54 17.41 12.32
N LYS A 222 -10.87 17.12 13.56
CA LYS A 222 -10.42 15.89 14.23
C LYS A 222 -11.07 14.69 13.56
N VAL A 223 -10.27 13.66 13.23
CA VAL A 223 -10.75 12.41 12.62
C VAL A 223 -11.90 11.80 13.43
N GLY A 224 -12.96 11.39 12.75
CA GLY A 224 -14.17 10.82 13.35
C GLY A 224 -15.15 11.85 13.88
N THR A 225 -15.04 13.11 13.46
CA THR A 225 -16.03 14.14 13.78
C THR A 225 -17.35 13.87 13.06
N THR A 226 -18.45 13.73 13.83
CA THR A 226 -19.77 13.39 13.29
C THR A 226 -20.68 14.60 13.05
N ASP A 227 -20.26 15.80 13.48
CA ASP A 227 -20.97 17.06 13.23
C ASP A 227 -20.00 18.13 12.73
N LEU A 228 -20.14 18.51 11.48
CA LEU A 228 -19.34 19.51 10.79
C LEU A 228 -20.10 20.82 10.54
N THR A 229 -21.28 21.00 11.16
CA THR A 229 -22.15 22.16 10.93
C THR A 229 -21.44 23.48 11.20
N SER A 230 -20.62 23.58 12.25
CA SER A 230 -19.85 24.80 12.58
C SER A 230 -18.78 25.10 11.53
N PHE A 231 -18.13 24.09 10.99
CA PHE A 231 -17.16 24.21 9.91
C PHE A 231 -17.83 24.68 8.62
N VAL A 232 -18.98 24.09 8.28
CA VAL A 232 -19.80 24.50 7.12
C VAL A 232 -20.25 25.96 7.27
N ALA A 233 -20.72 26.38 8.44
CA ALA A 233 -21.11 27.76 8.71
C ALA A 233 -19.92 28.73 8.55
N SER A 234 -18.74 28.37 9.04
CA SER A 234 -17.52 29.18 8.88
C SER A 234 -17.13 29.34 7.40
N LEU A 235 -17.24 28.27 6.60
CA LEU A 235 -16.99 28.32 5.17
C LEU A 235 -18.03 29.15 4.43
N GLN A 236 -19.30 29.08 4.82
CA GLN A 236 -20.35 29.94 4.26
C GLN A 236 -20.11 31.43 4.54
N GLN A 237 -19.61 31.76 5.74
CA GLN A 237 -19.24 33.13 6.10
C GLN A 237 -18.01 33.61 5.33
N ALA A 238 -17.00 32.75 5.18
CA ALA A 238 -15.75 33.07 4.45
C ALA A 238 -15.93 33.17 2.94
N LYS A 239 -16.93 32.52 2.35
CA LYS A 239 -17.29 32.52 0.92
C LYS A 239 -16.10 32.25 0.00
N PRO A 240 -15.34 31.15 0.19
CA PRO A 240 -14.21 30.85 -0.69
C PRO A 240 -14.71 30.47 -2.09
N ASP A 241 -13.93 30.86 -3.12
CA ASP A 241 -14.19 30.39 -4.49
C ASP A 241 -13.93 28.87 -4.61
N LEU A 242 -12.94 28.37 -3.83
CA LEU A 242 -12.56 26.97 -3.82
C LEU A 242 -12.21 26.49 -2.41
N ILE A 243 -12.69 25.32 -2.07
CA ILE A 243 -12.36 24.61 -0.83
C ILE A 243 -11.47 23.42 -1.18
N MET A 244 -10.26 23.41 -0.66
CA MET A 244 -9.38 22.24 -0.65
C MET A 244 -9.68 21.45 0.62
N SER A 245 -10.12 20.21 0.47
CA SER A 245 -10.44 19.36 1.63
C SER A 245 -9.66 18.06 1.59
N SER A 246 -8.93 17.81 2.66
CA SER A 246 -8.23 16.56 2.94
C SER A 246 -8.97 15.68 3.93
N LEU A 247 -10.29 15.87 4.08
CA LEU A 247 -11.11 15.00 4.92
C LEU A 247 -11.02 13.55 4.44
N LEU A 248 -11.01 12.63 5.40
CA LEU A 248 -10.91 11.20 5.18
C LEU A 248 -12.09 10.48 5.86
N PHE A 249 -12.26 9.22 5.49
CA PHE A 249 -13.20 8.31 6.13
C PHE A 249 -14.64 8.85 6.17
N THR A 250 -15.34 8.61 7.27
CA THR A 250 -16.73 9.04 7.47
C THR A 250 -16.91 10.55 7.41
N ASP A 251 -15.89 11.32 7.80
CA ASP A 251 -15.95 12.78 7.83
C ASP A 251 -16.21 13.35 6.43
N THR A 252 -15.71 12.69 5.38
CA THR A 252 -15.88 13.08 3.97
C THR A 252 -17.35 13.15 3.57
N PHE A 253 -18.11 12.07 3.75
CA PHE A 253 -19.51 12.06 3.32
C PHE A 253 -20.44 12.79 4.28
N ILE A 254 -20.08 12.90 5.56
CA ILE A 254 -20.80 13.75 6.52
C ILE A 254 -20.69 15.21 6.09
N PHE A 255 -19.48 15.67 5.77
CA PHE A 255 -19.26 16.99 5.20
C PHE A 255 -20.09 17.22 3.94
N MET A 256 -20.05 16.28 3.00
CA MET A 256 -20.79 16.41 1.74
C MET A 256 -22.30 16.59 1.98
N LYS A 257 -22.91 15.79 2.86
CA LYS A 257 -24.34 15.93 3.21
C LYS A 257 -24.64 17.28 3.85
N GLN A 258 -23.85 17.70 4.83
CA GLN A 258 -24.09 18.97 5.55
C GLN A 258 -23.80 20.18 4.66
N ALA A 259 -22.75 20.15 3.85
CA ALA A 259 -22.41 21.19 2.89
C ALA A 259 -23.49 21.34 1.81
N HIS A 260 -24.05 20.23 1.31
CA HIS A 260 -25.15 20.25 0.35
C HIS A 260 -26.41 20.85 0.97
N ALA A 261 -26.82 20.37 2.16
CA ALA A 261 -28.00 20.87 2.87
C ALA A 261 -27.92 22.39 3.15
N ALA A 262 -26.71 22.87 3.46
CA ALA A 262 -26.44 24.29 3.68
C ALA A 262 -26.28 25.10 2.38
N GLY A 263 -26.25 24.47 1.20
CA GLY A 263 -26.04 25.12 -0.09
C GLY A 263 -24.61 25.62 -0.34
N LEU A 264 -23.64 25.20 0.46
CA LEU A 264 -22.22 25.60 0.33
C LEU A 264 -21.64 25.21 -1.04
N THR A 265 -21.97 24.00 -1.51
CA THR A 265 -21.47 23.43 -2.77
C THR A 265 -21.99 24.14 -4.03
N LYS A 266 -23.00 25.02 -3.91
CA LYS A 266 -23.49 25.83 -5.03
C LYS A 266 -22.56 26.99 -5.38
N ASN A 267 -21.83 27.52 -4.38
CA ASN A 267 -21.06 28.74 -4.48
C ASN A 267 -19.54 28.49 -4.48
N SER A 268 -19.07 27.39 -3.89
CA SER A 268 -17.66 27.05 -3.79
C SER A 268 -17.34 25.79 -4.61
N LYS A 269 -16.22 25.80 -5.33
CA LYS A 269 -15.65 24.59 -5.94
C LYS A 269 -15.02 23.72 -4.87
N LEU A 270 -15.00 22.43 -5.10
CA LEU A 270 -14.39 21.45 -4.17
C LEU A 270 -13.23 20.72 -4.82
N VAL A 271 -12.17 20.50 -4.05
CA VAL A 271 -11.03 19.65 -4.39
C VAL A 271 -10.82 18.68 -3.23
N MET A 272 -11.00 17.40 -3.48
CA MET A 272 -10.94 16.33 -2.46
C MET A 272 -10.05 15.17 -2.94
N PRO A 273 -8.72 15.25 -2.73
CA PRO A 273 -7.77 14.31 -3.31
C PRO A 273 -7.95 12.84 -2.91
N ALA A 274 -8.38 12.58 -1.67
CA ALA A 274 -8.51 11.23 -1.13
C ALA A 274 -9.96 10.76 -0.98
N ALA A 275 -10.95 11.55 -1.40
CA ALA A 275 -12.35 11.21 -1.14
C ALA A 275 -12.84 9.92 -1.84
N GLY A 276 -12.05 9.38 -2.78
CA GLY A 276 -12.30 8.08 -3.40
C GLY A 276 -12.39 6.89 -2.43
N PHE A 277 -11.84 6.99 -1.21
CA PHE A 277 -12.10 6.01 -0.14
C PHE A 277 -13.59 5.85 0.15
N GLN A 278 -14.35 6.93 0.02
CA GLN A 278 -15.77 6.96 0.33
C GLN A 278 -16.65 6.92 -0.92
N LEU A 279 -16.14 6.40 -2.03
CA LEU A 279 -16.82 6.37 -3.32
C LEU A 279 -18.27 5.88 -3.20
N ASN A 280 -18.50 4.80 -2.46
CA ASN A 280 -19.84 4.20 -2.29
C ASN A 280 -20.82 5.10 -1.53
N GLU A 281 -20.31 6.09 -0.79
CA GLU A 281 -21.08 7.06 -0.03
C GLU A 281 -21.20 8.42 -0.74
N LEU A 282 -20.50 8.63 -1.85
CA LEU A 282 -20.60 9.88 -2.61
C LEU A 282 -21.79 9.82 -3.57
N LYS A 283 -23.00 9.95 -3.03
CA LYS A 283 -24.24 9.87 -3.80
C LYS A 283 -24.46 11.14 -4.63
N LYS A 284 -25.07 10.97 -5.80
CA LYS A 284 -25.45 12.08 -6.71
C LYS A 284 -26.34 13.13 -6.03
N GLU A 285 -27.15 12.69 -5.06
CA GLU A 285 -28.08 13.55 -4.33
C GLU A 285 -27.39 14.74 -3.68
N TYR A 286 -26.19 14.54 -3.08
CA TYR A 286 -25.50 15.57 -2.30
C TYR A 286 -24.05 15.83 -2.75
N THR A 287 -23.52 15.08 -3.69
CA THR A 287 -22.18 15.31 -4.23
C THR A 287 -22.29 16.13 -5.52
N PRO A 288 -21.68 17.34 -5.60
CA PRO A 288 -21.82 18.21 -6.76
C PRO A 288 -21.10 17.63 -7.98
N GLU A 289 -21.58 17.98 -9.19
CA GLU A 289 -20.81 17.80 -10.42
C GLU A 289 -19.63 18.78 -10.48
N GLY A 290 -18.54 18.35 -11.12
CA GLY A 290 -17.36 19.20 -11.36
C GLY A 290 -16.46 19.39 -10.13
N MET A 291 -16.64 18.61 -9.07
CA MET A 291 -15.67 18.53 -7.96
C MET A 291 -14.45 17.74 -8.42
N ILE A 292 -13.24 18.22 -8.09
CA ILE A 292 -12.03 17.39 -8.29
C ILE A 292 -12.02 16.30 -7.24
N LEU A 293 -12.08 15.05 -7.70
CA LEU A 293 -12.15 13.84 -6.87
C LEU A 293 -10.97 12.92 -7.19
N GLY A 294 -10.17 12.59 -6.17
CA GLY A 294 -9.06 11.66 -6.29
C GLY A 294 -9.44 10.24 -5.94
N HIS A 295 -8.90 9.30 -6.71
CA HIS A 295 -9.00 7.86 -6.53
C HIS A 295 -7.65 7.19 -6.28
N ASN A 296 -6.62 7.99 -5.99
CA ASN A 296 -5.27 7.51 -5.73
C ASN A 296 -4.81 6.48 -6.79
N SER A 297 -4.27 5.34 -6.37
CA SER A 297 -3.64 4.34 -7.24
C SER A 297 -4.62 3.46 -8.04
N MET A 298 -5.93 3.55 -7.82
CA MET A 298 -6.90 2.76 -8.58
C MET A 298 -8.25 3.47 -8.68
N TYR A 299 -8.74 3.55 -9.91
CA TYR A 299 -10.15 3.83 -10.20
C TYR A 299 -10.81 2.56 -10.77
N PHE A 300 -12.04 2.27 -10.37
CA PHE A 300 -12.70 1.00 -10.72
C PHE A 300 -13.08 0.88 -12.20
N ASP A 301 -13.19 2.00 -12.93
CA ASP A 301 -13.62 2.05 -14.33
C ASP A 301 -12.83 3.10 -15.15
N PRO A 302 -11.50 2.97 -15.27
CA PRO A 302 -10.72 3.86 -16.13
C PRO A 302 -10.95 3.49 -17.62
N PRO A 303 -10.77 4.43 -18.56
CA PRO A 303 -11.01 4.20 -19.99
C PRO A 303 -10.28 2.98 -20.56
N ASN A 304 -9.11 2.65 -20.05
CA ASN A 304 -8.27 1.53 -20.48
C ASN A 304 -8.17 0.45 -19.39
N ALA A 305 -9.29 0.15 -18.71
CA ALA A 305 -9.33 -0.88 -17.68
C ALA A 305 -8.79 -2.23 -18.18
N SER A 306 -7.80 -2.77 -17.48
CA SER A 306 -7.18 -4.06 -17.79
C SER A 306 -8.17 -5.22 -17.60
N PRO A 307 -7.96 -6.38 -18.26
CA PRO A 307 -8.74 -7.57 -17.95
C PRO A 307 -8.71 -7.96 -16.47
N LEU A 308 -7.55 -7.80 -15.82
CA LEU A 308 -7.35 -8.06 -14.40
C LEU A 308 -8.24 -7.16 -13.53
N LEU A 309 -8.27 -5.86 -13.80
CA LEU A 309 -9.12 -4.93 -13.08
C LEU A 309 -10.59 -5.26 -13.26
N LYS A 310 -11.03 -5.55 -14.49
CA LYS A 310 -12.43 -5.91 -14.80
C LYS A 310 -12.87 -7.19 -14.07
N GLU A 311 -12.01 -8.21 -14.07
CA GLU A 311 -12.23 -9.45 -13.32
C GLU A 311 -12.41 -9.16 -11.83
N PHE A 312 -11.48 -8.40 -11.24
CA PHE A 312 -11.53 -8.04 -9.82
C PHE A 312 -12.76 -7.21 -9.45
N VAL A 313 -13.07 -6.17 -10.23
CA VAL A 313 -14.26 -5.32 -9.98
C VAL A 313 -15.55 -6.15 -10.06
N THR A 314 -15.64 -7.07 -11.00
CA THR A 314 -16.80 -7.97 -11.09
C THR A 314 -16.91 -8.84 -9.84
N PHE A 315 -15.82 -9.52 -9.47
CA PHE A 315 -15.77 -10.33 -8.25
C PHE A 315 -16.16 -9.51 -7.01
N TYR A 316 -15.55 -8.34 -6.85
CA TYR A 316 -15.75 -7.49 -5.66
C TYR A 316 -17.21 -7.03 -5.55
N ARG A 317 -17.81 -6.59 -6.65
CA ARG A 317 -19.21 -6.16 -6.71
C ARG A 317 -20.18 -7.31 -6.47
N ASP A 318 -19.89 -8.49 -7.00
CA ASP A 318 -20.73 -9.68 -6.78
C ASP A 318 -20.73 -10.10 -5.31
N LYS A 319 -19.59 -10.03 -4.67
CA LYS A 319 -19.39 -10.40 -3.26
C LYS A 319 -19.97 -9.35 -2.29
N THR A 320 -19.69 -8.06 -2.52
CA THR A 320 -19.95 -6.99 -1.53
C THR A 320 -21.13 -6.08 -1.88
N LYS A 321 -21.54 -6.06 -3.16
CA LYS A 321 -22.47 -5.08 -3.76
C LYS A 321 -21.96 -3.64 -3.79
N LEU A 322 -20.67 -3.44 -3.46
CA LEU A 322 -19.98 -2.15 -3.43
C LEU A 322 -18.95 -2.06 -4.56
N PHE A 323 -18.51 -0.86 -4.89
CA PHE A 323 -17.34 -0.65 -5.74
C PHE A 323 -16.07 -0.71 -4.90
N PRO A 324 -14.99 -1.37 -5.40
CA PRO A 324 -13.70 -1.31 -4.73
C PRO A 324 -13.09 0.10 -4.86
N HIS A 325 -12.36 0.50 -3.85
CA HIS A 325 -11.55 1.71 -3.88
C HIS A 325 -10.05 1.37 -3.94
N PHE A 326 -9.21 2.38 -3.99
CA PHE A 326 -7.78 2.22 -4.26
C PHE A 326 -6.98 1.41 -3.20
N GLU A 327 -7.54 1.16 -2.03
CA GLU A 327 -6.90 0.24 -1.07
C GLU A 327 -6.82 -1.19 -1.59
N ALA A 328 -7.71 -1.57 -2.49
CA ALA A 328 -7.62 -2.84 -3.20
C ALA A 328 -6.34 -2.94 -4.04
N GLU A 329 -5.95 -1.87 -4.74
CA GLU A 329 -4.68 -1.83 -5.48
C GLU A 329 -3.49 -2.01 -4.57
N ARG A 330 -3.45 -1.30 -3.46
CA ARG A 330 -2.33 -1.35 -2.51
C ARG A 330 -2.16 -2.74 -1.90
N ALA A 331 -3.26 -3.38 -1.55
CA ALA A 331 -3.27 -4.74 -1.02
C ALA A 331 -2.87 -5.77 -2.07
N TYR A 332 -3.35 -5.62 -3.31
CA TYR A 332 -3.01 -6.48 -4.43
C TYR A 332 -1.54 -6.34 -4.82
N SER A 333 -1.07 -5.11 -5.04
CA SER A 333 0.30 -4.85 -5.46
C SER A 333 1.33 -5.30 -4.42
N ALA A 334 1.04 -5.15 -3.12
CA ALA A 334 1.85 -5.69 -2.05
C ALA A 334 1.99 -7.23 -2.15
N ALA A 335 0.86 -7.93 -2.22
CA ALA A 335 0.84 -9.40 -2.26
C ALA A 335 1.45 -9.97 -3.54
N GLU A 336 1.08 -9.41 -4.71
CA GLU A 336 1.57 -9.89 -6.01
C GLU A 336 3.06 -9.56 -6.21
N SER A 337 3.52 -8.38 -5.79
CA SER A 337 4.95 -8.04 -5.83
C SER A 337 5.77 -9.01 -4.99
N TRP A 338 5.30 -9.31 -3.78
CA TRP A 338 6.01 -10.25 -2.93
C TRP A 338 6.09 -11.65 -3.56
N LYS A 339 4.99 -12.16 -4.13
CA LYS A 339 5.00 -13.44 -4.86
C LYS A 339 6.03 -13.43 -5.99
N GLN A 340 6.02 -12.40 -6.84
CA GLN A 340 6.96 -12.29 -7.96
C GLN A 340 8.41 -12.08 -7.47
N GLY A 341 8.60 -11.40 -6.34
CA GLY A 341 9.89 -11.28 -5.65
C GLY A 341 10.42 -12.63 -5.18
N VAL A 342 9.57 -13.48 -4.60
CA VAL A 342 9.91 -14.86 -4.23
C VAL A 342 10.30 -15.68 -5.46
N GLU A 343 9.52 -15.63 -6.53
CA GLU A 343 9.78 -16.35 -7.78
C GLU A 343 11.09 -15.90 -8.44
N LYS A 344 11.35 -14.58 -8.46
CA LYS A 344 12.61 -13.99 -8.98
C LYS A 344 13.80 -14.42 -8.15
N ALA A 345 13.72 -14.35 -6.82
CA ALA A 345 14.79 -14.77 -5.92
C ALA A 345 15.05 -16.28 -5.97
N ALA A 346 14.00 -17.09 -6.06
CA ALA A 346 14.13 -18.54 -6.21
C ALA A 346 14.83 -18.91 -7.52
N LYS A 347 14.49 -18.26 -8.63
CA LYS A 347 15.19 -18.47 -9.92
C LYS A 347 16.68 -18.20 -9.81
N GLN A 348 17.09 -17.19 -9.06
CA GLN A 348 18.49 -16.86 -8.79
C GLN A 348 19.16 -17.87 -7.83
N ASN A 349 18.38 -18.58 -7.03
CA ASN A 349 18.81 -19.57 -6.03
C ASN A 349 18.63 -21.02 -6.51
N GLY A 350 18.68 -21.28 -7.81
CA GLY A 350 18.55 -22.63 -8.37
C GLY A 350 17.21 -23.32 -8.10
N GLY A 351 16.12 -22.55 -8.00
CA GLY A 351 14.75 -23.04 -7.78
C GLY A 351 14.41 -23.34 -6.33
N LYS A 352 15.30 -23.09 -5.39
CA LYS A 352 15.05 -23.29 -3.94
C LYS A 352 14.29 -22.11 -3.36
N TRP A 353 13.52 -22.36 -2.29
CA TRP A 353 12.84 -21.29 -1.55
C TRP A 353 13.86 -20.26 -1.04
N PRO A 354 13.67 -18.95 -1.33
CA PRO A 354 14.63 -17.93 -0.98
C PRO A 354 14.54 -17.50 0.49
N SER A 355 15.59 -16.87 1.01
CA SER A 355 15.53 -16.18 2.30
C SER A 355 14.71 -14.89 2.19
N LYS A 356 14.18 -14.41 3.33
CA LYS A 356 13.45 -13.13 3.41
C LYS A 356 14.30 -11.96 2.89
N GLU A 357 15.60 -11.97 3.16
CA GLU A 357 16.55 -10.96 2.65
C GLU A 357 16.68 -11.01 1.12
N ALA A 358 16.78 -12.22 0.54
CA ALA A 358 16.85 -12.38 -0.91
C ALA A 358 15.54 -11.92 -1.59
N VAL A 359 14.40 -12.14 -0.95
CA VAL A 359 13.11 -11.63 -1.44
C VAL A 359 13.06 -10.12 -1.38
N ALA A 360 13.43 -9.51 -0.24
CA ALA A 360 13.47 -8.07 -0.08
C ALA A 360 14.35 -7.41 -1.16
N LYS A 361 15.54 -7.96 -1.39
CA LYS A 361 16.42 -7.48 -2.47
C LYS A 361 15.84 -7.69 -3.87
N ALA A 362 15.11 -8.77 -4.11
CA ALA A 362 14.48 -9.04 -5.40
C ALA A 362 13.30 -8.09 -5.70
N LEU A 363 12.69 -7.50 -4.68
CA LEU A 363 11.63 -6.50 -4.82
C LEU A 363 12.15 -5.16 -5.37
N GLU A 364 13.39 -4.77 -5.05
CA GLU A 364 13.96 -3.54 -5.56
C GLU A 364 14.01 -3.56 -7.10
N GLY A 365 13.41 -2.54 -7.74
CA GLY A 365 13.27 -2.42 -9.18
C GLY A 365 12.32 -3.44 -9.82
N LEU A 366 11.57 -4.22 -9.02
CA LEU A 366 10.57 -5.14 -9.56
C LEU A 366 9.37 -4.35 -10.07
N THR A 367 8.97 -4.64 -11.30
CA THR A 367 7.76 -4.10 -11.93
C THR A 367 6.74 -5.21 -12.09
N ILE A 368 5.47 -4.91 -11.81
CA ILE A 368 4.34 -5.82 -12.00
C ILE A 368 3.20 -5.12 -12.73
N ASP A 369 2.33 -5.90 -13.34
CA ASP A 369 0.99 -5.48 -13.70
C ASP A 369 0.08 -5.64 -12.48
N SER A 370 -0.65 -4.58 -12.15
CA SER A 370 -1.52 -4.54 -10.97
C SER A 370 -2.95 -4.10 -11.33
N LEU A 371 -3.83 -4.00 -10.33
CA LEU A 371 -5.21 -3.52 -10.55
C LEU A 371 -5.22 -2.08 -11.09
N GLY A 372 -4.32 -1.23 -10.58
CA GLY A 372 -4.12 0.14 -11.05
C GLY A 372 -3.27 0.24 -12.33
N GLY A 373 -2.84 -0.88 -12.90
CA GLY A 373 -1.98 -0.93 -14.08
C GLY A 373 -0.50 -1.07 -13.74
N TYR A 374 0.32 -0.09 -14.08
CA TYR A 374 1.75 -0.11 -13.79
C TYR A 374 2.04 0.08 -12.31
N PHE A 375 2.93 -0.76 -11.77
CA PHE A 375 3.45 -0.65 -10.40
C PHE A 375 4.91 -1.14 -10.35
N SER A 376 5.81 -0.37 -9.76
CA SER A 376 7.23 -0.71 -9.67
C SER A 376 7.84 -0.23 -8.36
N TRP A 377 8.63 -1.08 -7.71
CA TRP A 377 9.34 -0.71 -6.49
C TRP A 377 10.60 0.09 -6.81
N ARG A 378 10.73 1.26 -6.20
CA ARG A 378 11.96 2.05 -6.19
C ARG A 378 12.96 1.49 -5.17
N PRO A 379 14.27 1.85 -5.27
CA PRO A 379 15.27 1.46 -4.28
C PRO A 379 15.01 1.98 -2.86
N ASP A 380 14.21 3.04 -2.71
CA ASP A 380 13.80 3.60 -1.41
C ASP A 380 12.52 2.94 -0.85
N HIS A 381 12.09 1.85 -1.44
CA HIS A 381 10.93 1.04 -1.08
C HIS A 381 9.58 1.77 -1.14
N ILE A 382 9.52 2.82 -1.96
CA ILE A 382 8.29 3.54 -2.31
C ILE A 382 7.98 3.19 -3.77
N PRO A 383 6.72 3.01 -4.17
CA PRO A 383 6.40 2.61 -5.53
C PRO A 383 6.33 3.78 -6.50
N ASP A 384 6.63 3.49 -7.76
CA ASP A 384 6.09 4.21 -8.90
C ASP A 384 4.84 3.48 -9.39
N CYS A 385 3.75 4.21 -9.57
CA CYS A 385 2.47 3.65 -10.03
C CYS A 385 1.63 4.71 -10.73
N ASN A 386 0.46 4.31 -11.23
CA ASN A 386 -0.52 5.25 -11.73
C ASN A 386 -1.33 5.86 -10.58
N TYR A 387 -1.73 7.13 -10.76
CA TYR A 387 -2.73 7.80 -9.93
C TYR A 387 -3.88 8.29 -10.79
N TYR A 388 -5.08 8.26 -10.24
CA TYR A 388 -6.33 8.58 -10.91
C TYR A 388 -7.05 9.72 -10.21
N MET A 389 -7.47 10.71 -10.97
CA MET A 389 -8.26 11.83 -10.48
C MET A 389 -9.11 12.38 -11.63
N GLY A 390 -10.18 13.06 -11.32
CA GLY A 390 -11.03 13.65 -12.35
C GLY A 390 -12.09 14.55 -11.76
N PHE A 391 -13.03 14.94 -12.60
CA PHE A 391 -14.16 15.76 -12.18
C PHE A 391 -15.38 14.89 -11.97
N THR A 392 -16.05 15.05 -10.82
CA THR A 392 -17.28 14.30 -10.56
C THR A 392 -18.34 14.55 -11.62
N THR A 393 -19.03 13.50 -12.02
CA THR A 393 -20.15 13.56 -12.94
C THR A 393 -21.30 12.66 -12.50
N HIS A 394 -22.53 13.10 -12.79
CA HIS A 394 -23.76 12.32 -12.61
C HIS A 394 -24.13 11.47 -13.84
N LYS A 395 -23.38 11.61 -14.94
CA LYS A 395 -23.63 10.91 -16.21
C LYS A 395 -23.15 9.45 -16.15
N ASN A 396 -23.77 8.65 -15.32
CA ASN A 396 -23.48 7.23 -15.16
C ASN A 396 -24.76 6.50 -14.67
N PRO A 397 -24.85 5.15 -14.78
CA PRO A 397 -26.04 4.39 -14.38
C PRO A 397 -26.18 4.15 -12.87
N TYR A 398 -25.21 4.59 -12.05
CA TYR A 398 -25.17 4.30 -10.63
C TYR A 398 -25.83 5.42 -9.81
N ASP A 399 -26.07 5.20 -8.52
CA ASP A 399 -26.54 6.22 -7.57
C ASP A 399 -25.42 7.08 -6.99
N ILE A 400 -24.16 6.69 -7.22
CA ILE A 400 -22.94 7.39 -6.83
C ILE A 400 -22.43 8.27 -7.97
N VAL A 401 -21.57 9.24 -7.65
CA VAL A 401 -20.81 9.98 -8.66
C VAL A 401 -19.69 9.11 -9.26
N THR A 402 -19.34 9.38 -10.50
CA THR A 402 -18.12 8.90 -11.15
C THR A 402 -17.26 10.08 -11.54
N ILE A 403 -16.12 9.87 -12.18
CA ILE A 403 -15.27 10.95 -12.67
C ILE A 403 -15.19 10.94 -14.19
N ASP A 404 -15.27 12.12 -14.82
CA ASP A 404 -15.11 12.35 -16.25
C ASP A 404 -14.60 13.78 -16.50
N PRO A 405 -13.49 14.00 -17.25
CA PRO A 405 -12.57 12.97 -17.72
C PRO A 405 -11.78 12.32 -16.59
N VAL A 406 -11.42 11.04 -16.80
CA VAL A 406 -10.46 10.36 -15.94
C VAL A 406 -9.05 10.81 -16.34
N VAL A 407 -8.35 11.46 -15.43
CA VAL A 407 -6.95 11.85 -15.61
C VAL A 407 -6.08 10.82 -14.92
N THR A 408 -5.13 10.27 -15.65
CA THR A 408 -4.12 9.34 -15.11
C THR A 408 -2.78 10.06 -15.03
N LEU A 409 -2.12 9.95 -13.89
CA LEU A 409 -0.78 10.47 -13.65
C LEU A 409 0.15 9.31 -13.38
N ASP A 410 1.25 9.24 -14.12
CA ASP A 410 2.35 8.32 -13.85
C ASP A 410 3.30 8.97 -12.84
N THR A 411 3.47 8.36 -11.68
CA THR A 411 4.24 8.97 -10.58
C THR A 411 5.72 9.15 -10.91
N ARG A 412 6.29 8.42 -11.87
CA ARG A 412 7.70 8.55 -12.28
C ARG A 412 8.09 9.99 -12.65
N ASP A 413 7.15 10.75 -13.20
CA ASP A 413 7.36 12.16 -13.56
C ASP A 413 7.19 13.12 -12.36
N TYR A 414 6.58 12.65 -11.27
CA TYR A 414 6.11 13.46 -10.14
C TYR A 414 6.63 13.02 -8.78
N GLN A 415 7.48 12.00 -8.73
CA GLN A 415 8.13 11.55 -7.50
C GLN A 415 9.30 12.47 -7.14
N LYS A 416 9.39 12.79 -5.85
CA LYS A 416 10.53 13.47 -5.27
C LYS A 416 11.76 12.52 -5.27
N PRO A 417 12.95 12.99 -5.66
CA PRO A 417 14.17 12.21 -5.49
C PRO A 417 14.38 11.84 -4.01
N SER A 418 14.90 10.64 -3.76
CA SER A 418 15.24 10.21 -2.41
C SER A 418 16.18 11.21 -1.74
N GLY A 419 15.94 11.52 -0.47
CA GLY A 419 16.76 12.48 0.32
C GLY A 419 16.55 13.96 -0.02
N ALA A 420 15.78 14.33 -1.06
CA ALA A 420 15.51 15.72 -1.37
C ALA A 420 14.47 16.32 -0.39
N ASP A 421 14.59 17.62 -0.08
CA ASP A 421 13.53 18.35 0.58
C ASP A 421 12.33 18.52 -0.34
N PHE A 422 11.13 18.20 0.15
CA PHE A 422 9.93 18.12 -0.68
C PHE A 422 9.51 19.50 -1.22
N TYR A 423 9.50 20.52 -0.39
CA TYR A 423 9.02 21.86 -0.80
C TYR A 423 10.04 22.59 -1.67
N LYS A 424 11.34 22.42 -1.40
CA LYS A 424 12.39 22.91 -2.29
C LYS A 424 12.33 22.25 -3.66
N TRP A 425 12.10 20.93 -3.68
CA TRP A 425 11.91 20.21 -4.94
C TRP A 425 10.65 20.68 -5.69
N ILE A 426 9.53 20.98 -5.01
CA ILE A 426 8.36 21.60 -5.64
C ILE A 426 8.74 22.93 -6.30
N GLU A 427 9.49 23.79 -5.63
CA GLU A 427 9.90 25.07 -6.18
C GLU A 427 10.76 24.94 -7.44
N GLU A 428 11.68 23.98 -7.48
CA GLU A 428 12.66 23.78 -8.55
C GLU A 428 12.13 22.93 -9.73
N LYS A 429 11.29 21.94 -9.47
CA LYS A 429 10.80 20.99 -10.48
C LYS A 429 9.86 21.65 -11.46
N ASN A 430 10.15 21.54 -12.75
CA ASN A 430 9.19 21.90 -13.80
C ASN A 430 8.22 20.74 -14.04
N PHE A 431 7.02 20.83 -13.48
CA PHE A 431 6.01 19.79 -13.63
C PHE A 431 5.33 19.87 -14.99
N LYS A 432 5.19 18.72 -15.64
CA LYS A 432 4.33 18.60 -16.82
C LYS A 432 2.88 18.81 -16.39
N MET A 433 2.15 19.68 -17.09
CA MET A 433 0.73 19.88 -16.82
C MET A 433 -0.08 18.65 -17.27
N LEU A 434 -1.06 18.29 -16.46
CA LEU A 434 -1.93 17.12 -16.65
C LEU A 434 -2.91 17.30 -17.81
#